data_e9c61f564da23319c11a319b27553d88
#
_entry.id   e9c61f564da23319c11a319b27553d88
#
_cell.length_a   1.000
_cell.length_b   1.000
_cell.length_c   1.000
_cell.angle_alpha   90.00
_cell.angle_beta   90.00
_cell.angle_gamma   90.00
#
_symmetry.space_group_name_H-M   'P 1'
#
loop_
_entity.id
_entity.type
_entity.pdbx_description
1 polymer ?
#
loop_
_entity_poly.entity_id
_entity_poly.type
_entity_poly.pdbx_seq_one_letter_code
_entity_poly.pdbx_strand_id
1 'polypeptide(L)'
;MFAVIYTFKVKSGMEADFLKGWSGLTQLIYKYEGSLGSKVHKMESLKYLAYAQWPSKEKWELAGGNLPEKANYYRTLMKDSCDEINTVHEMDLVLDLTNEKLFEKK
;
A
#
# COMPACT_ATOMS: atom_id res chain seq x y z
N MET A 1 -12.91 0.47 -9.41
CA MET A 1 -11.69 0.28 -8.62
C MET A 1 -11.74 1.13 -7.37
N PHE A 2 -11.22 0.61 -6.29
CA PHE A 2 -11.18 1.25 -4.99
C PHE A 2 -9.72 1.53 -4.60
N ALA A 3 -9.45 2.67 -4.01
CA ALA A 3 -8.09 3.04 -3.60
C ALA A 3 -8.05 3.44 -2.14
N VAL A 4 -6.93 3.14 -1.50
CA VAL A 4 -6.69 3.48 -0.09
C VAL A 4 -5.36 4.22 0.01
N ILE A 5 -5.36 5.31 0.75
CA ILE A 5 -4.15 6.08 1.03
C ILE A 5 -3.74 5.85 2.48
N TYR A 6 -2.48 5.43 2.64
CA TYR A 6 -1.86 5.27 3.96
C TYR A 6 -0.73 6.27 4.09
N THR A 7 -0.51 6.77 5.30
CA THR A 7 0.68 7.57 5.61
C THR A 7 1.49 6.88 6.70
N PHE A 8 2.81 7.07 6.61
CA PHE A 8 3.76 6.43 7.52
C PHE A 8 4.74 7.49 8.01
N LYS A 9 4.92 7.55 9.33
CA LYS A 9 5.98 8.34 9.93
C LYS A 9 7.06 7.35 10.34
N VAL A 10 8.14 7.33 9.58
CA VAL A 10 9.23 6.35 9.75
C VAL A 10 10.24 6.87 10.75
N LYS A 11 10.77 5.98 11.58
CA LYS A 11 11.81 6.32 12.55
C LYS A 11 13.13 6.61 11.85
N SER A 12 13.88 7.59 12.38
CA SER A 12 15.19 7.93 11.84
C SER A 12 16.10 6.71 11.83
N GLY A 13 16.76 6.47 10.69
CA GLY A 13 17.67 5.33 10.53
C GLY A 13 16.97 4.02 10.20
N MET A 14 15.64 3.98 10.14
CA MET A 14 14.88 2.76 9.86
C MET A 14 14.16 2.76 8.51
N GLU A 15 14.52 3.66 7.63
CA GLU A 15 13.89 3.77 6.31
C GLU A 15 14.05 2.49 5.49
N ALA A 16 15.24 1.88 5.53
CA ALA A 16 15.49 0.63 4.79
C ALA A 16 14.63 -0.52 5.33
N ASP A 17 14.51 -0.63 6.64
CA ASP A 17 13.68 -1.65 7.28
C ASP A 17 12.20 -1.43 6.97
N PHE A 18 11.76 -0.17 6.97
CA PHE A 18 10.41 0.18 6.58
C PHE A 18 10.10 -0.29 5.15
N LEU A 19 10.98 0.05 4.20
CA LEU A 19 10.77 -0.33 2.80
C LEU A 19 10.81 -1.83 2.59
N LYS A 20 11.66 -2.53 3.32
CA LYS A 20 11.71 -3.99 3.27
C LYS A 20 10.40 -4.61 3.78
N GLY A 21 9.91 -4.13 4.91
CA GLY A 21 8.65 -4.61 5.49
C GLY A 21 7.45 -4.29 4.60
N TRP A 22 7.36 -3.04 4.15
CA TRP A 22 6.28 -2.60 3.27
C TRP A 22 6.27 -3.38 1.95
N SER A 23 7.44 -3.49 1.33
CA SER A 23 7.60 -4.19 0.05
C SER A 23 7.24 -5.67 0.16
N GLY A 24 7.76 -6.36 1.17
CA GLY A 24 7.48 -7.77 1.39
C GLY A 24 6.01 -8.05 1.66
N LEU A 25 5.41 -7.25 2.54
CA LEU A 25 4.00 -7.40 2.87
C LEU A 25 3.10 -7.08 1.67
N THR A 26 3.40 -6.01 0.95
CA THR A 26 2.62 -5.59 -0.23
C THR A 26 2.63 -6.65 -1.32
N GLN A 27 3.77 -7.28 -1.58
CA GLN A 27 3.86 -8.36 -2.56
C GLN A 27 2.99 -9.56 -2.18
N LEU A 28 2.95 -9.90 -0.90
CA LEU A 28 2.11 -11.00 -0.41
C LEU A 28 0.63 -10.65 -0.50
N ILE A 29 0.27 -9.42 -0.18
CA ILE A 29 -1.11 -8.94 -0.30
C ILE A 29 -1.56 -9.00 -1.77
N TYR A 30 -0.70 -8.58 -2.68
CA TYR A 30 -0.97 -8.67 -4.11
C TYR A 30 -1.22 -10.11 -4.54
N LYS A 31 -0.37 -11.03 -4.09
CA LYS A 31 -0.43 -12.43 -4.50
C LYS A 31 -1.62 -13.18 -3.92
N TYR A 32 -1.96 -12.94 -2.65
CA TYR A 32 -2.90 -13.78 -1.92
C TYR A 32 -4.25 -13.13 -1.62
N GLU A 33 -4.37 -11.81 -1.72
CA GLU A 33 -5.57 -11.10 -1.27
C GLU A 33 -6.33 -10.41 -2.41
N GLY A 34 -5.83 -10.47 -3.62
CA GLY A 34 -6.50 -9.87 -4.77
C GLY A 34 -6.31 -8.36 -4.92
N SER A 35 -5.31 -7.80 -4.25
CA SER A 35 -4.91 -6.41 -4.46
C SER A 35 -4.49 -6.17 -5.91
N LEU A 36 -4.71 -4.97 -6.42
CA LEU A 36 -4.25 -4.56 -7.75
C LEU A 36 -2.87 -3.91 -7.72
N GLY A 37 -2.24 -3.88 -6.54
CA GLY A 37 -0.91 -3.33 -6.36
C GLY A 37 -0.92 -2.01 -5.63
N SER A 38 0.27 -1.57 -5.24
CA SER A 38 0.45 -0.36 -4.45
C SER A 38 1.74 0.34 -4.83
N LYS A 39 1.77 1.65 -4.60
CA LYS A 39 2.97 2.47 -4.77
C LYS A 39 3.25 3.19 -3.46
N VAL A 40 4.53 3.33 -3.12
CA VAL A 40 4.93 4.12 -1.98
C VAL A 40 5.75 5.32 -2.45
N HIS A 41 5.46 6.48 -1.91
CA HIS A 41 6.12 7.74 -2.22
C HIS A 41 6.73 8.33 -0.97
N LYS A 42 7.86 9.00 -1.12
CA LYS A 42 8.45 9.78 -0.04
C LYS A 42 7.93 11.20 -0.16
N MET A 43 7.26 11.70 0.87
CA MET A 43 6.72 13.06 0.89
C MET A 43 7.78 14.07 1.30
N GLU A 44 8.42 13.78 2.42
CA GLU A 44 9.51 14.58 2.99
C GLU A 44 10.31 13.64 3.89
N SER A 45 11.36 14.13 4.54
CA SER A 45 12.19 13.30 5.41
C SER A 45 11.33 12.51 6.41
N LEU A 46 11.50 11.19 6.43
CA LEU A 46 10.82 10.26 7.34
C LEU A 46 9.29 10.16 7.17
N LYS A 47 8.72 10.83 6.16
CA LYS A 47 7.29 10.73 5.87
C LYS A 47 7.04 10.11 4.51
N TYR A 48 6.24 9.04 4.50
CA TYR A 48 5.92 8.29 3.30
C TYR A 48 4.41 8.18 3.13
N LEU A 49 3.98 8.02 1.88
CA LEU A 49 2.58 7.82 1.52
C LEU A 49 2.49 6.64 0.57
N ALA A 50 1.57 5.72 0.86
CA ALA A 50 1.30 4.60 -0.03
C ALA A 50 -0.09 4.75 -0.63
N TYR A 51 -0.17 4.44 -1.93
CA TYR A 51 -1.41 4.40 -2.70
C TYR A 51 -1.68 2.95 -3.08
N ALA A 52 -2.71 2.36 -2.49
CA ALA A 52 -3.07 0.96 -2.70
C ALA A 52 -4.34 0.86 -3.56
N GLN A 53 -4.32 -0.05 -4.54
CA GLN A 53 -5.44 -0.24 -5.45
C GLN A 53 -6.10 -1.59 -5.21
N TRP A 54 -7.43 -1.61 -5.22
CA TRP A 54 -8.23 -2.80 -4.98
C TRP A 54 -9.38 -2.90 -5.99
N PRO A 55 -9.83 -4.13 -6.31
CA PRO A 55 -11.00 -4.29 -7.17
C PRO A 55 -12.25 -3.63 -6.60
N SER A 56 -12.41 -3.68 -5.27
CA SER A 56 -13.56 -3.12 -4.58
C SER A 56 -13.24 -2.86 -3.11
N LYS A 57 -14.07 -2.06 -2.46
CA LYS A 57 -13.98 -1.83 -1.02
C LYS A 57 -14.12 -3.14 -0.23
N GLU A 58 -15.03 -4.00 -0.67
CA GLU A 58 -15.25 -5.30 -0.02
C GLU A 58 -14.00 -6.17 -0.02
N LYS A 59 -13.29 -6.23 -1.14
CA LYS A 59 -12.05 -6.97 -1.25
C LYS A 59 -11.01 -6.45 -0.25
N TRP A 60 -10.90 -5.13 -0.14
CA TRP A 60 -9.99 -4.51 0.83
C TRP A 60 -10.38 -4.83 2.27
N GLU A 61 -11.65 -4.73 2.60
CA GLU A 61 -12.13 -4.98 3.96
C GLU A 61 -11.93 -6.44 4.39
N LEU A 62 -12.02 -7.37 3.45
CA LEU A 62 -11.84 -8.81 3.72
C LEU A 62 -10.39 -9.25 3.68
N ALA A 63 -9.46 -8.37 3.34
CA ALA A 63 -8.05 -8.70 3.19
C ALA A 63 -7.40 -9.05 4.53
N GLY A 64 -6.40 -9.92 4.46
CA GLY A 64 -5.59 -10.31 5.63
C GLY A 64 -5.79 -11.76 6.07
N GLY A 65 -6.89 -12.42 5.67
CA GLY A 65 -7.19 -13.77 6.11
C GLY A 65 -6.43 -14.88 5.38
N ASN A 66 -5.86 -14.58 4.22
CA ASN A 66 -5.21 -15.60 3.37
C ASN A 66 -3.69 -15.46 3.28
N LEU A 67 -3.11 -14.58 4.07
CA LEU A 67 -1.67 -14.32 4.02
C LEU A 67 -0.87 -15.48 4.63
N PRO A 68 0.27 -15.86 4.01
CA PRO A 68 1.14 -16.87 4.61
C PRO A 68 1.80 -16.34 5.88
N GLU A 69 2.34 -17.26 6.70
CA GLU A 69 2.94 -16.93 7.98
C GLU A 69 4.06 -15.90 7.87
N LYS A 70 4.84 -15.93 6.80
CA LYS A 70 5.94 -14.97 6.60
C LYS A 70 5.47 -13.50 6.52
N ALA A 71 4.18 -13.27 6.26
CA ALA A 71 3.62 -11.92 6.29
C ALA A 71 3.76 -11.27 7.66
N ASN A 72 3.77 -12.07 8.73
CA ASN A 72 3.92 -11.57 10.09
C ASN A 72 5.28 -10.93 10.30
N TYR A 73 6.33 -11.50 9.70
CA TYR A 73 7.68 -10.93 9.76
C TYR A 73 7.71 -9.53 9.12
N TYR A 74 7.16 -9.42 7.91
CA TYR A 74 7.15 -8.14 7.20
C TYR A 74 6.27 -7.10 7.88
N ARG A 75 5.12 -7.53 8.41
CA ARG A 75 4.21 -6.64 9.14
C ARG A 75 4.87 -6.08 10.39
N THR A 76 5.54 -6.94 11.15
CA THR A 76 6.26 -6.53 12.36
C THR A 76 7.39 -5.57 12.02
N LEU A 77 8.18 -5.90 11.00
CA LEU A 77 9.28 -5.05 10.56
C LEU A 77 8.79 -3.66 10.16
N MET A 78 7.71 -3.59 9.41
CA MET A 78 7.11 -2.33 8.98
C MET A 78 6.59 -1.53 10.19
N LYS A 79 5.87 -2.17 11.10
CA LYS A 79 5.32 -1.49 12.30
C LYS A 79 6.41 -0.98 13.22
N ASP A 80 7.45 -1.79 13.45
CA ASP A 80 8.55 -1.42 14.34
C ASP A 80 9.39 -0.28 13.77
N SER A 81 9.36 -0.09 12.45
CA SER A 81 10.09 0.98 11.77
C SER A 81 9.35 2.31 11.79
N CYS A 82 8.10 2.33 12.24
CA CYS A 82 7.25 3.53 12.19
C CYS A 82 6.79 3.98 13.56
N ASP A 83 6.73 5.32 13.73
CA ASP A 83 6.07 5.92 14.89
C ASP A 83 4.56 5.97 14.70
N GLU A 84 4.10 6.15 13.45
CA GLU A 84 2.68 6.22 13.11
C GLU A 84 2.42 5.58 11.76
N ILE A 85 1.29 4.87 11.68
CA ILE A 85 0.74 4.33 10.44
C ILE A 85 -0.74 4.67 10.44
N ASN A 86 -1.19 5.43 9.43
CA ASN A 86 -2.58 5.88 9.36
C ASN A 86 -3.20 5.53 8.02
N THR A 87 -4.48 5.12 8.05
CA THR A 87 -5.32 5.06 6.86
C THR A 87 -5.99 6.43 6.75
N VAL A 88 -5.66 7.18 5.71
CA VAL A 88 -6.10 8.57 5.59
C VAL A 88 -7.31 8.74 4.70
N HIS A 89 -7.36 7.97 3.61
CA HIS A 89 -8.44 8.06 2.63
C HIS A 89 -8.84 6.72 2.07
N GLU A 90 -10.14 6.56 1.86
CA GLU A 90 -10.74 5.44 1.15
C GLU A 90 -11.53 6.06 0.00
N MET A 91 -11.23 5.67 -1.24
CA MET A 91 -11.73 6.40 -2.41
C MET A 91 -12.22 5.46 -3.50
N ASP A 92 -13.33 5.83 -4.13
CA ASP A 92 -13.78 5.15 -5.34
C ASP A 92 -13.17 5.83 -6.56
N LEU A 93 -12.70 5.05 -7.51
CA LEU A 93 -12.21 5.59 -8.77
C LEU A 93 -13.38 6.11 -9.58
N VAL A 94 -13.29 7.35 -10.03
CA VAL A 94 -14.32 7.98 -10.85
C VAL A 94 -13.90 8.06 -12.31
N LEU A 95 -12.65 8.45 -12.55
CA LEU A 95 -12.13 8.62 -13.90
C LEU A 95 -10.62 8.37 -13.88
N ASP A 96 -10.15 7.52 -14.78
CA ASP A 96 -8.73 7.20 -14.91
C ASP A 96 -8.22 7.59 -16.30
N LEU A 97 -7.36 8.58 -16.35
CA LEU A 97 -6.71 9.05 -17.56
C LEU A 97 -5.22 8.72 -17.60
N THR A 98 -4.79 7.74 -16.81
CA THR A 98 -3.39 7.30 -16.79
C THR A 98 -3.06 6.30 -17.88
N ASN A 99 -4.06 5.75 -18.56
CA ASN A 99 -3.88 4.79 -19.64
C ASN A 99 -3.59 5.54 -20.95
N GLU A 100 -2.41 5.35 -21.52
CA GLU A 100 -1.99 6.01 -22.76
C GLU A 100 -2.97 5.79 -23.92
N LYS A 101 -3.60 4.63 -24.00
CA LYS A 101 -4.56 4.32 -25.05
C LYS A 101 -5.77 5.25 -25.05
N LEU A 102 -6.12 5.81 -23.89
CA LEU A 102 -7.22 6.75 -23.79
C LEU A 102 -6.88 8.08 -24.45
N PHE A 103 -5.63 8.47 -24.42
CA PHE A 103 -5.16 9.69 -25.06
C PHE A 103 -4.98 9.53 -26.55
N GLU A 104 -4.55 8.36 -27.00
CA GLU A 104 -4.36 8.06 -28.41
C GLU A 104 -5.66 8.05 -29.22
N LYS A 105 -6.79 7.81 -28.57
CA LYS A 105 -8.10 7.73 -29.21
C LYS A 105 -8.73 9.09 -29.47
N LYS A 106 -8.10 10.13 -29.05
CA LYS A 106 -8.60 11.50 -29.27
C LYS A 106 -8.39 11.97 -30.73
#